data_91b4282a0e17b9d637e10e7f5dc99a71
#
_entry.id   91b4282a0e17b9d637e10e7f5dc99a71
#
_cell.length_a   1.000
_cell.length_b   1.000
_cell.length_c   1.000
_cell.angle_alpha   90.00
_cell.angle_beta   90.00
_cell.angle_gamma   90.00
#
_symmetry.space_group_name_H-M   'P 1'
#
loop_
_entity.id
_entity.type
_entity.pdbx_description
1 polymer ?
#
loop_
_entity_poly.entity_id
_entity_poly.type
_entity_poly.pdbx_seq_one_letter_code
_entity_poly.pdbx_strand_id
1 'polypeptide(L)'
;MRLSGDLPTFQKSFFRNLVAALVACCVLIKEKNFRLQKGSLPALLLRSVAGTVGIVCNFYAIDHLAVADASILNKLAPFFSIVFSALLLKERASWKDWLLVVIAFSGALFVIKPTFSLSESFPALMGALGGLGAGLAYTCVHYLGGKGERTAMIVFFFSAFSCLSMLPFTIIYFTPMSLPQLAFLLLAGASASVAQFSVTKAYSFAPAKDISVYDYSQVLFSAIWGLAFFTELPDIWSFIGYAVIIGAAIVKFLLSKTKHEKDVGTDELK
;
A
#
# COMPACT_ATOMS: atom_id res chain seq x y z
N MET A 1 -10.01 -5.26 -10.64
CA MET A 1 -9.00 -6.14 -11.24
C MET A 1 -9.58 -7.54 -11.54
N ARG A 2 -10.17 -8.25 -10.56
CA ARG A 2 -10.77 -9.59 -10.80
C ARG A 2 -11.87 -9.57 -11.88
N LEU A 3 -12.69 -8.52 -11.93
CA LEU A 3 -13.75 -8.34 -12.94
C LEU A 3 -13.25 -8.02 -14.36
N SER A 4 -11.97 -7.65 -14.52
CA SER A 4 -11.41 -7.41 -15.88
C SER A 4 -10.94 -8.69 -16.59
N GLY A 5 -11.14 -9.88 -15.99
CA GLY A 5 -10.82 -11.18 -16.57
C GLY A 5 -9.31 -11.41 -16.76
N ASP A 6 -8.97 -12.31 -17.72
CA ASP A 6 -7.61 -12.82 -17.93
C ASP A 6 -6.75 -11.90 -18.80
N LEU A 7 -6.66 -10.64 -18.44
CA LEU A 7 -5.73 -9.71 -19.07
C LEU A 7 -4.33 -9.83 -18.42
N PRO A 8 -3.25 -9.60 -19.18
CA PRO A 8 -1.90 -9.59 -18.64
C PRO A 8 -1.74 -8.61 -17.48
N THR A 9 -1.04 -9.03 -16.44
CA THR A 9 -0.85 -8.25 -15.22
C THR A 9 -0.17 -6.91 -15.48
N PHE A 10 0.79 -6.85 -16.42
CA PHE A 10 1.44 -5.60 -16.82
C PHE A 10 0.45 -4.61 -17.44
N GLN A 11 -0.46 -5.10 -18.27
CA GLN A 11 -1.50 -4.28 -18.89
C GLN A 11 -2.48 -3.74 -17.85
N LYS A 12 -2.95 -4.59 -16.92
CA LYS A 12 -3.80 -4.17 -15.79
C LYS A 12 -3.11 -3.08 -14.95
N SER A 13 -1.81 -3.25 -14.65
CA SER A 13 -1.00 -2.29 -13.88
C SER A 13 -0.78 -0.99 -14.62
N PHE A 14 -0.50 -1.06 -15.92
CA PHE A 14 -0.32 0.11 -16.76
C PHE A 14 -1.57 1.00 -16.75
N PHE A 15 -2.75 0.45 -17.08
CA PHE A 15 -3.99 1.23 -17.09
C PHE A 15 -4.35 1.79 -15.72
N ARG A 16 -4.17 1.01 -14.65
CA ARG A 16 -4.37 1.49 -13.29
C ARG A 16 -3.50 2.70 -12.95
N ASN A 17 -2.20 2.62 -13.26
CA ASN A 17 -1.25 3.70 -12.96
C ASN A 17 -1.40 4.88 -13.92
N LEU A 18 -1.82 4.64 -15.17
CA LEU A 18 -2.15 5.69 -16.13
C LEU A 18 -3.26 6.60 -15.61
N VAL A 19 -4.36 6.01 -15.13
CA VAL A 19 -5.46 6.80 -14.53
C VAL A 19 -4.95 7.59 -13.32
N ALA A 20 -4.15 6.98 -12.44
CA ALA A 20 -3.61 7.68 -11.28
C ALA A 20 -2.64 8.81 -11.68
N ALA A 21 -1.83 8.63 -12.72
CA ALA A 21 -0.96 9.66 -13.26
C ALA A 21 -1.76 10.84 -13.84
N LEU A 22 -2.82 10.53 -14.61
CA LEU A 22 -3.70 11.56 -15.18
C LEU A 22 -4.42 12.36 -14.09
N VAL A 23 -4.98 11.69 -13.08
CA VAL A 23 -5.64 12.37 -11.95
C VAL A 23 -4.64 13.26 -11.22
N ALA A 24 -3.44 12.76 -10.92
CA ALA A 24 -2.41 13.54 -10.24
C ALA A 24 -1.93 14.71 -11.10
N CYS A 25 -1.79 14.53 -12.41
CA CYS A 25 -1.46 15.59 -13.36
C CYS A 25 -2.53 16.68 -13.37
N CYS A 26 -3.82 16.32 -13.43
CA CYS A 26 -4.92 17.27 -13.34
C CYS A 26 -4.89 18.10 -12.04
N VAL A 27 -4.58 17.46 -10.91
CA VAL A 27 -4.43 18.17 -9.62
C VAL A 27 -3.26 19.16 -9.69
N LEU A 28 -2.11 18.75 -10.22
CA LEU A 28 -0.93 19.63 -10.35
C LEU A 28 -1.18 20.81 -11.30
N ILE A 29 -1.90 20.60 -12.40
CA ILE A 29 -2.32 21.67 -13.34
C ILE A 29 -3.22 22.67 -12.63
N LYS A 30 -4.21 22.17 -11.85
CA LYS A 30 -5.13 23.02 -11.08
C LYS A 30 -4.39 23.85 -10.03
N GLU A 31 -3.39 23.28 -9.38
CA GLU A 31 -2.55 23.94 -8.39
C GLU A 31 -1.54 24.91 -9.05
N LYS A 32 -1.38 24.89 -10.38
CA LYS A 32 -0.41 25.68 -11.17
C LYS A 32 1.02 25.59 -10.64
N ASN A 33 1.38 24.46 -10.03
CA ASN A 33 2.67 24.30 -9.39
C ASN A 33 3.26 22.92 -9.69
N PHE A 34 4.32 22.86 -10.51
CA PHE A 34 5.08 21.66 -10.85
C PHE A 34 6.48 21.66 -10.24
N ARG A 35 6.78 22.60 -9.32
CA ARG A 35 8.11 22.69 -8.74
C ARG A 35 8.31 21.61 -7.69
N LEU A 36 9.43 20.90 -7.80
CA LEU A 36 9.90 19.97 -6.78
C LEU A 36 10.56 20.72 -5.63
N GLN A 37 10.38 20.23 -4.42
CA GLN A 37 11.15 20.71 -3.28
C GLN A 37 12.63 20.36 -3.45
N LYS A 38 13.51 21.25 -3.01
CA LYS A 38 14.96 21.04 -3.13
C LYS A 38 15.38 19.75 -2.43
N GLY A 39 16.07 18.87 -3.16
CA GLY A 39 16.55 17.59 -2.64
C GLY A 39 15.49 16.49 -2.49
N SER A 40 14.26 16.65 -3.04
CA SER A 40 13.24 15.59 -3.04
C SER A 40 13.44 14.54 -4.12
N LEU A 41 14.15 14.88 -5.21
CA LEU A 41 14.30 14.01 -6.38
C LEU A 41 14.85 12.60 -6.05
N PRO A 42 15.92 12.43 -5.24
CA PRO A 42 16.42 11.09 -4.92
C PRO A 42 15.39 10.24 -4.18
N ALA A 43 14.65 10.83 -3.23
CA ALA A 43 13.61 10.12 -2.49
C ALA A 43 12.39 9.80 -3.37
N LEU A 44 12.02 10.67 -4.33
CA LEU A 44 10.97 10.39 -5.32
C LEU A 44 11.37 9.23 -6.24
N LEU A 45 12.63 9.20 -6.70
CA LEU A 45 13.16 8.10 -7.51
C LEU A 45 13.20 6.80 -6.70
N LEU A 46 13.75 6.81 -5.50
CA LEU A 46 13.81 5.63 -4.63
C LEU A 46 12.40 5.10 -4.33
N ARG A 47 11.44 5.98 -4.00
CA ARG A 47 10.03 5.64 -3.80
C ARG A 47 9.44 4.99 -5.05
N SER A 48 9.73 5.54 -6.22
CA SER A 48 9.17 5.05 -7.48
C SER A 48 9.76 3.70 -7.88
N VAL A 49 11.07 3.54 -7.76
CA VAL A 49 11.75 2.26 -8.02
C VAL A 49 11.28 1.20 -7.03
N ALA A 50 11.36 1.47 -5.72
CA ALA A 50 10.95 0.51 -4.68
C ALA A 50 9.48 0.12 -4.83
N GLY A 51 8.59 1.09 -5.07
CA GLY A 51 7.17 0.81 -5.27
C GLY A 51 6.89 0.02 -6.55
N THR A 52 7.56 0.31 -7.66
CA THR A 52 7.36 -0.41 -8.93
C THR A 52 7.93 -1.82 -8.86
N VAL A 53 9.14 -2.00 -8.33
CA VAL A 53 9.72 -3.33 -8.08
C VAL A 53 8.83 -4.11 -7.12
N GLY A 54 8.36 -3.48 -6.04
CA GLY A 54 7.43 -4.09 -5.10
C GLY A 54 6.15 -4.60 -5.75
N ILE A 55 5.55 -3.82 -6.66
CA ILE A 55 4.37 -4.23 -7.42
C ILE A 55 4.68 -5.43 -8.33
N VAL A 56 5.79 -5.41 -9.07
CA VAL A 56 6.17 -6.51 -9.97
C VAL A 56 6.41 -7.79 -9.19
N CYS A 57 7.15 -7.71 -8.09
CA CYS A 57 7.41 -8.86 -7.21
C CYS A 57 6.12 -9.43 -6.60
N ASN A 58 5.22 -8.56 -6.14
CA ASN A 58 3.92 -8.98 -5.61
C ASN A 58 3.04 -9.64 -6.68
N PHE A 59 3.06 -9.14 -7.90
CA PHE A 59 2.32 -9.75 -9.00
C PHE A 59 2.88 -11.10 -9.40
N TYR A 60 4.21 -11.22 -9.45
CA TYR A 60 4.86 -12.51 -9.67
C TYR A 60 4.42 -13.54 -8.60
N ALA A 61 4.37 -13.11 -7.33
CA ALA A 61 3.88 -13.97 -6.25
C ALA A 61 2.40 -14.38 -6.46
N ILE A 62 1.52 -13.45 -6.87
CA ILE A 62 0.09 -13.72 -7.13
C ILE A 62 -0.10 -14.71 -8.30
N ASP A 63 0.77 -14.66 -9.31
CA ASP A 63 0.70 -15.54 -10.46
C ASP A 63 1.19 -16.97 -10.16
N HIS A 64 2.00 -17.17 -9.10
CA HIS A 64 2.66 -18.46 -8.79
C HIS A 64 2.31 -19.04 -7.42
N LEU A 65 1.62 -18.30 -6.56
CA LEU A 65 1.15 -18.73 -5.23
C LEU A 65 -0.37 -18.71 -5.16
N ALA A 66 -0.92 -19.39 -4.17
CA ALA A 66 -2.29 -19.12 -3.77
C ALA A 66 -2.45 -17.62 -3.42
N VAL A 67 -3.58 -17.01 -3.83
CA VAL A 67 -3.83 -15.57 -3.63
C VAL A 67 -3.73 -15.18 -2.15
N ALA A 68 -4.12 -16.09 -1.25
CA ALA A 68 -3.99 -15.91 0.19
C ALA A 68 -2.52 -15.78 0.61
N ASP A 69 -1.64 -16.66 0.12
CA ASP A 69 -0.21 -16.66 0.47
C ASP A 69 0.49 -15.41 -0.06
N ALA A 70 0.24 -15.03 -1.31
CA ALA A 70 0.76 -13.78 -1.87
C ALA A 70 0.27 -12.54 -1.11
N SER A 71 -1.01 -12.54 -0.69
CA SER A 71 -1.62 -11.44 0.05
C SER A 71 -0.98 -11.26 1.42
N ILE A 72 -0.74 -12.35 2.17
CA ILE A 72 -0.14 -12.24 3.51
C ILE A 72 1.33 -11.79 3.45
N LEU A 73 2.07 -12.21 2.42
CA LEU A 73 3.44 -11.76 2.21
C LEU A 73 3.50 -10.25 1.94
N ASN A 74 2.55 -9.70 1.18
CA ASN A 74 2.45 -8.27 0.98
C ASN A 74 2.11 -7.53 2.29
N LYS A 75 1.39 -8.15 3.23
CA LYS A 75 1.09 -7.61 4.57
C LYS A 75 2.32 -7.54 5.50
N LEU A 76 3.49 -7.94 5.05
CA LEU A 76 4.76 -7.62 5.71
C LEU A 76 5.20 -6.16 5.50
N ALA A 77 4.61 -5.42 4.55
CA ALA A 77 4.94 -4.02 4.28
C ALA A 77 4.91 -3.10 5.52
N PRO A 78 3.92 -3.18 6.44
CA PRO A 78 3.93 -2.43 7.69
C PRO A 78 5.16 -2.67 8.57
N PHE A 79 5.63 -3.92 8.67
CA PHE A 79 6.84 -4.25 9.42
C PHE A 79 8.07 -3.60 8.77
N PHE A 80 8.23 -3.76 7.46
CA PHE A 80 9.34 -3.17 6.73
C PHE A 80 9.32 -1.65 6.78
N SER A 81 8.14 -1.00 6.73
CA SER A 81 8.05 0.44 6.83
C SER A 81 8.53 0.97 8.19
N ILE A 82 8.24 0.26 9.29
CA ILE A 82 8.76 0.61 10.62
C ILE A 82 10.28 0.42 10.68
N VAL A 83 10.80 -0.68 10.12
CA VAL A 83 12.25 -0.94 10.08
C VAL A 83 12.96 0.15 9.28
N PHE A 84 12.50 0.46 8.07
CA PHE A 84 13.11 1.49 7.23
C PHE A 84 12.96 2.89 7.83
N SER A 85 11.85 3.20 8.50
CA SER A 85 11.66 4.45 9.22
C SER A 85 12.71 4.59 10.33
N ALA A 86 12.96 3.52 11.09
CA ALA A 86 14.00 3.51 12.12
C ALA A 86 15.41 3.67 11.53
N LEU A 87 15.72 2.99 10.42
CA LEU A 87 17.05 3.00 9.81
C LEU A 87 17.36 4.31 9.05
N LEU A 88 16.40 4.80 8.25
CA LEU A 88 16.60 5.92 7.34
C LEU A 88 16.24 7.27 7.98
N LEU A 89 15.20 7.30 8.80
CA LEU A 89 14.67 8.52 9.40
C LEU A 89 15.00 8.64 10.90
N LYS A 90 15.63 7.60 11.47
CA LYS A 90 15.98 7.52 12.91
C LYS A 90 14.76 7.60 13.82
N GLU A 91 13.59 7.27 13.32
CA GLU A 91 12.34 7.23 14.08
C GLU A 91 12.23 5.89 14.82
N ARG A 92 12.23 5.92 16.13
CA ARG A 92 12.13 4.69 16.92
C ARG A 92 10.67 4.35 17.20
N ALA A 93 10.28 3.13 16.85
CA ALA A 93 9.02 2.55 17.30
C ALA A 93 9.19 1.98 18.71
N SER A 94 8.18 2.16 19.54
CA SER A 94 8.15 1.53 20.87
C SER A 94 7.82 0.03 20.75
N TRP A 95 8.10 -0.74 21.81
CA TRP A 95 7.71 -2.14 21.83
C TRP A 95 6.19 -2.34 21.70
N LYS A 96 5.38 -1.37 22.15
CA LYS A 96 3.92 -1.37 22.01
C LYS A 96 3.49 -1.23 20.54
N ASP A 97 4.20 -0.41 19.76
CA ASP A 97 3.93 -0.25 18.31
C ASP A 97 4.19 -1.57 17.59
N TRP A 98 5.32 -2.24 17.90
CA TRP A 98 5.63 -3.57 17.35
C TRP A 98 4.58 -4.62 17.74
N LEU A 99 4.18 -4.64 19.01
CA LEU A 99 3.17 -5.59 19.50
C LEU A 99 1.85 -5.41 18.76
N LEU A 100 1.38 -4.18 18.57
CA LEU A 100 0.13 -3.91 17.86
C LEU A 100 0.18 -4.31 16.39
N VAL A 101 1.31 -4.10 15.72
CA VAL A 101 1.50 -4.55 14.33
C VAL A 101 1.49 -6.08 14.24
N VAL A 102 2.16 -6.77 15.17
CA VAL A 102 2.14 -8.24 15.26
C VAL A 102 0.72 -8.76 15.52
N ILE A 103 -0.03 -8.15 16.44
CA ILE A 103 -1.42 -8.53 16.73
C ILE A 103 -2.29 -8.34 15.48
N ALA A 104 -2.20 -7.18 14.81
CA ALA A 104 -2.99 -6.93 13.60
C ALA A 104 -2.62 -7.88 12.44
N PHE A 105 -1.34 -8.22 12.30
CA PHE A 105 -0.87 -9.22 11.34
C PHE A 105 -1.42 -10.62 11.68
N SER A 106 -1.42 -11.01 12.95
CA SER A 106 -2.02 -12.28 13.39
C SER A 106 -3.52 -12.32 13.05
N GLY A 107 -4.25 -11.22 13.24
CA GLY A 107 -5.63 -11.09 12.79
C GLY A 107 -5.79 -11.30 11.28
N ALA A 108 -4.88 -10.73 10.48
CA ALA A 108 -4.87 -10.93 9.03
C ALA A 108 -4.61 -12.40 8.64
N LEU A 109 -3.75 -13.12 9.38
CA LEU A 109 -3.53 -14.56 9.17
C LEU A 109 -4.80 -15.39 9.36
N PHE A 110 -5.63 -15.07 10.36
CA PHE A 110 -6.91 -15.76 10.57
C PHE A 110 -7.91 -15.55 9.43
N VAL A 111 -7.88 -14.38 8.80
CA VAL A 111 -8.78 -14.07 7.66
C VAL A 111 -8.25 -14.67 6.36
N ILE A 112 -6.95 -14.48 6.08
CA ILE A 112 -6.32 -14.83 4.80
C ILE A 112 -6.05 -16.34 4.70
N LYS A 113 -5.71 -17.00 5.83
CA LYS A 113 -5.44 -18.45 5.95
C LYS A 113 -4.44 -18.95 4.90
N PRO A 114 -3.21 -18.45 4.91
CA PRO A 114 -2.20 -18.85 3.94
C PRO A 114 -1.88 -20.35 4.05
N THR A 115 -1.57 -20.98 2.91
CA THR A 115 -1.21 -22.40 2.81
C THR A 115 0.18 -22.52 2.17
N PHE A 116 1.22 -22.24 2.94
CA PHE A 116 2.58 -22.30 2.43
C PHE A 116 3.03 -23.72 2.08
N SER A 117 3.57 -23.91 0.88
CA SER A 117 4.28 -25.13 0.50
C SER A 117 5.78 -24.84 0.32
N LEU A 118 6.62 -25.79 0.72
CA LEU A 118 8.08 -25.66 0.60
C LEU A 118 8.57 -25.61 -0.86
N SER A 119 7.78 -26.13 -1.80
CA SER A 119 8.07 -26.11 -3.25
C SER A 119 7.97 -24.70 -3.87
N GLU A 120 7.36 -23.75 -3.16
CA GLU A 120 7.05 -22.41 -3.66
C GLU A 120 7.95 -21.33 -3.04
N SER A 121 9.17 -21.71 -2.60
CA SER A 121 10.07 -20.81 -1.88
C SER A 121 10.48 -19.57 -2.68
N PHE A 122 10.70 -19.69 -4.00
CA PHE A 122 11.08 -18.54 -4.84
C PHE A 122 9.93 -17.55 -5.03
N PRO A 123 8.69 -17.97 -5.41
CA PRO A 123 7.54 -17.07 -5.41
C PRO A 123 7.25 -16.44 -4.04
N ALA A 124 7.44 -17.17 -2.94
CA ALA A 124 7.28 -16.63 -1.59
C ALA A 124 8.32 -15.53 -1.28
N LEU A 125 9.59 -15.73 -1.70
CA LEU A 125 10.62 -14.70 -1.60
C LEU A 125 10.23 -13.45 -2.40
N MET A 126 9.71 -13.61 -3.62
CA MET A 126 9.21 -12.49 -4.43
C MET A 126 8.08 -11.75 -3.72
N GLY A 127 7.11 -12.46 -3.10
CA GLY A 127 6.03 -11.86 -2.33
C GLY A 127 6.56 -11.04 -1.14
N ALA A 128 7.53 -11.56 -0.40
CA ALA A 128 8.20 -10.85 0.70
C ALA A 128 8.97 -9.61 0.22
N LEU A 129 9.68 -9.71 -0.92
CA LEU A 129 10.32 -8.55 -1.58
C LEU A 129 9.29 -7.52 -2.05
N GLY A 130 8.09 -7.96 -2.43
CA GLY A 130 6.96 -7.09 -2.70
C GLY A 130 6.59 -6.24 -1.49
N GLY A 131 6.43 -6.87 -0.33
CA GLY A 131 6.19 -6.20 0.94
C GLY A 131 7.32 -5.27 1.36
N LEU A 132 8.58 -5.70 1.18
CA LEU A 132 9.77 -4.89 1.46
C LEU A 132 9.81 -3.63 0.58
N GLY A 133 9.57 -3.76 -0.72
CA GLY A 133 9.50 -2.64 -1.65
C GLY A 133 8.39 -1.64 -1.29
N ALA A 134 7.22 -2.12 -0.88
CA ALA A 134 6.13 -1.28 -0.41
C ALA A 134 6.50 -0.55 0.89
N GLY A 135 7.12 -1.23 1.87
CA GLY A 135 7.57 -0.63 3.13
C GLY A 135 8.59 0.48 2.92
N LEU A 136 9.59 0.24 2.04
CA LEU A 136 10.57 1.27 1.68
C LEU A 136 9.90 2.46 0.97
N ALA A 137 8.96 2.19 0.06
CA ALA A 137 8.22 3.24 -0.63
C ALA A 137 7.42 4.13 0.35
N TYR A 138 6.76 3.55 1.35
CA TYR A 138 6.03 4.32 2.37
C TYR A 138 6.95 5.15 3.25
N THR A 139 8.11 4.63 3.62
CA THR A 139 9.14 5.39 4.35
C THR A 139 9.62 6.59 3.55
N CYS A 140 9.85 6.43 2.24
CA CYS A 140 10.18 7.54 1.37
C CYS A 140 9.05 8.58 1.28
N VAL A 141 7.78 8.15 1.27
CA VAL A 141 6.63 9.06 1.30
C VAL A 141 6.63 9.91 2.57
N HIS A 142 6.90 9.28 3.73
CA HIS A 142 6.98 10.01 5.00
C HIS A 142 8.10 11.06 4.98
N TYR A 143 9.30 10.69 4.52
CA TYR A 143 10.40 11.62 4.35
C TYR A 143 10.05 12.79 3.42
N LEU A 144 9.40 12.52 2.29
CA LEU A 144 8.97 13.54 1.33
C LEU A 144 7.91 14.48 1.93
N GLY A 145 6.97 13.94 2.72
CA GLY A 145 5.99 14.73 3.47
C GLY A 145 6.65 15.68 4.46
N GLY A 146 7.63 15.20 5.23
CA GLY A 146 8.43 16.03 6.14
C GLY A 146 9.24 17.12 5.45
N LYS A 147 9.58 16.96 4.15
CA LYS A 147 10.16 18.02 3.31
C LYS A 147 9.14 18.99 2.72
N GLY A 148 7.86 18.80 2.98
CA GLY A 148 6.79 19.62 2.40
C GLY A 148 6.52 19.30 0.92
N GLU A 149 6.93 18.11 0.42
CA GLU A 149 6.58 17.69 -0.93
C GLU A 149 5.08 17.39 -1.03
N ARG A 150 4.47 17.80 -2.12
CA ARG A 150 3.02 17.67 -2.30
C ARG A 150 2.61 16.25 -2.61
N THR A 151 1.53 15.81 -2.02
CA THR A 151 0.94 14.48 -2.26
C THR A 151 0.71 14.23 -3.75
N ALA A 152 0.19 15.22 -4.49
CA ALA A 152 -0.05 15.10 -5.92
C ALA A 152 1.26 14.86 -6.70
N MET A 153 2.36 15.52 -6.33
CA MET A 153 3.66 15.33 -6.96
C MET A 153 4.22 13.93 -6.68
N ILE A 154 4.12 13.46 -5.43
CA ILE A 154 4.57 12.10 -5.05
C ILE A 154 3.79 11.04 -5.82
N VAL A 155 2.46 11.18 -5.92
CA VAL A 155 1.60 10.25 -6.66
C VAL A 155 1.88 10.32 -8.16
N PHE A 156 1.99 11.52 -8.74
CA PHE A 156 2.29 11.72 -10.16
C PHE A 156 3.60 11.05 -10.54
N PHE A 157 4.68 11.36 -9.79
CA PHE A 157 6.02 10.85 -10.09
C PHE A 157 6.06 9.32 -10.06
N PHE A 158 5.49 8.71 -9.05
CA PHE A 158 5.39 7.26 -8.97
C PHE A 158 4.55 6.64 -10.09
N SER A 159 3.37 7.20 -10.34
CA SER A 159 2.44 6.62 -11.32
C SER A 159 2.98 6.76 -12.74
N ALA A 160 3.60 7.92 -13.07
CA ALA A 160 4.26 8.13 -14.34
C ALA A 160 5.47 7.20 -14.52
N PHE A 161 6.31 7.06 -13.50
CA PHE A 161 7.44 6.12 -13.52
C PHE A 161 6.97 4.67 -13.72
N SER A 162 5.94 4.24 -12.98
CA SER A 162 5.36 2.91 -13.13
C SER A 162 4.76 2.69 -14.52
N CYS A 163 4.08 3.68 -15.09
CA CYS A 163 3.57 3.61 -16.47
C CYS A 163 4.71 3.43 -17.47
N LEU A 164 5.75 4.27 -17.39
CA LEU A 164 6.90 4.19 -18.28
C LEU A 164 7.62 2.83 -18.17
N SER A 165 7.76 2.31 -16.95
CA SER A 165 8.39 1.00 -16.72
C SER A 165 7.54 -0.17 -17.25
N MET A 166 6.20 -0.07 -17.19
CA MET A 166 5.29 -1.13 -17.66
C MET A 166 4.96 -1.02 -19.16
N LEU A 167 5.18 0.13 -19.77
CA LEU A 167 4.84 0.40 -21.17
C LEU A 167 5.46 -0.60 -22.15
N PRO A 168 6.77 -0.92 -22.10
CA PRO A 168 7.37 -1.89 -23.01
C PRO A 168 6.71 -3.26 -22.94
N PHE A 169 6.47 -3.75 -21.72
CA PHE A 169 5.83 -5.04 -21.48
C PHE A 169 4.37 -5.03 -21.95
N THR A 170 3.67 -3.92 -21.73
CA THR A 170 2.28 -3.74 -22.19
C THR A 170 2.18 -3.75 -23.71
N ILE A 171 3.15 -3.16 -24.41
CA ILE A 171 3.19 -3.17 -25.90
C ILE A 171 3.50 -4.57 -26.43
N ILE A 172 4.49 -5.26 -25.85
CA ILE A 172 4.93 -6.57 -26.31
C ILE A 172 3.85 -7.65 -26.09
N TYR A 173 3.20 -7.60 -24.92
CA TYR A 173 2.20 -8.60 -24.50
C TYR A 173 0.77 -8.05 -24.54
N PHE A 174 0.50 -7.10 -25.44
CA PHE A 174 -0.82 -6.48 -25.51
C PHE A 174 -1.89 -7.48 -25.90
N THR A 175 -2.92 -7.58 -25.08
CA THR A 175 -4.11 -8.38 -25.37
C THR A 175 -5.27 -7.44 -25.66
N PRO A 176 -5.97 -7.60 -26.81
CA PRO A 176 -7.15 -6.80 -27.11
C PRO A 176 -8.20 -6.89 -26.01
N MET A 177 -8.77 -5.76 -25.65
CA MET A 177 -9.75 -5.65 -24.56
C MET A 177 -11.14 -5.41 -25.12
N SER A 178 -12.13 -6.07 -24.54
CA SER A 178 -13.53 -5.70 -24.74
C SER A 178 -13.87 -4.37 -24.03
N LEU A 179 -14.91 -3.69 -24.49
CA LEU A 179 -15.36 -2.45 -23.88
C LEU A 179 -15.68 -2.56 -22.38
N PRO A 180 -16.35 -3.63 -21.90
CA PRO A 180 -16.54 -3.85 -20.45
C PRO A 180 -15.23 -4.01 -19.69
N GLN A 181 -14.24 -4.75 -20.24
CA GLN A 181 -12.93 -4.91 -19.60
C GLN A 181 -12.21 -3.56 -19.45
N LEU A 182 -12.23 -2.73 -20.50
CA LEU A 182 -11.67 -1.39 -20.43
C LEU A 182 -12.38 -0.54 -19.36
N ALA A 183 -13.71 -0.57 -19.30
CA ALA A 183 -14.48 0.16 -18.29
C ALA A 183 -14.11 -0.28 -16.86
N PHE A 184 -13.98 -1.58 -16.60
CA PHE A 184 -13.53 -2.11 -15.30
C PHE A 184 -12.09 -1.70 -14.96
N LEU A 185 -11.19 -1.63 -15.94
CA LEU A 185 -9.83 -1.16 -15.72
C LEU A 185 -9.77 0.34 -15.39
N LEU A 186 -10.57 1.16 -16.07
CA LEU A 186 -10.67 2.59 -15.78
C LEU A 186 -11.28 2.83 -14.39
N LEU A 187 -12.32 2.10 -14.02
CA LEU A 187 -12.94 2.16 -12.69
C LEU A 187 -11.95 1.71 -11.60
N ALA A 188 -11.22 0.62 -11.85
CA ALA A 188 -10.16 0.15 -10.96
C ALA A 188 -9.04 1.20 -10.81
N GLY A 189 -8.67 1.87 -11.91
CA GLY A 189 -7.71 2.97 -11.89
C GLY A 189 -8.20 4.18 -11.10
N ALA A 190 -9.45 4.56 -11.25
CA ALA A 190 -10.07 5.65 -10.48
C ALA A 190 -10.07 5.33 -8.97
N SER A 191 -10.53 4.14 -8.59
CA SER A 191 -10.52 3.68 -7.19
C SER A 191 -9.10 3.60 -6.63
N ALA A 192 -8.14 3.09 -7.42
CA ALA A 192 -6.74 3.04 -7.03
C ALA A 192 -6.12 4.44 -6.88
N SER A 193 -6.56 5.43 -7.67
CA SER A 193 -6.11 6.81 -7.54
C SER A 193 -6.53 7.39 -6.18
N VAL A 194 -7.79 7.23 -5.80
CA VAL A 194 -8.28 7.67 -4.49
C VAL A 194 -7.49 7.01 -3.36
N ALA A 195 -7.30 5.69 -3.42
CA ALA A 195 -6.53 4.95 -2.44
C ALA A 195 -5.06 5.43 -2.38
N GLN A 196 -4.43 5.64 -3.55
CA GLN A 196 -3.03 6.10 -3.63
C GLN A 196 -2.84 7.50 -3.05
N PHE A 197 -3.76 8.43 -3.33
CA PHE A 197 -3.75 9.75 -2.72
C PHE A 197 -3.94 9.67 -1.20
N SER A 198 -4.90 8.88 -0.73
CA SER A 198 -5.21 8.72 0.69
C SER A 198 -4.03 8.13 1.47
N VAL A 199 -3.45 7.03 0.99
CA VAL A 199 -2.28 6.40 1.61
C VAL A 199 -1.07 7.32 1.57
N THR A 200 -0.78 7.96 0.43
CA THR A 200 0.34 8.91 0.31
C THR A 200 0.16 10.08 1.27
N LYS A 201 -1.05 10.62 1.39
CA LYS A 201 -1.35 11.69 2.34
C LYS A 201 -1.17 11.23 3.79
N ALA A 202 -1.67 10.05 4.15
CA ALA A 202 -1.53 9.50 5.50
C ALA A 202 -0.05 9.38 5.91
N TYR A 203 0.76 8.71 5.09
CA TYR A 203 2.20 8.56 5.35
C TYR A 203 3.00 9.87 5.24
N SER A 204 2.49 10.89 4.53
CA SER A 204 3.13 12.21 4.51
C SER A 204 2.97 12.96 5.85
N PHE A 205 1.88 12.70 6.60
CA PHE A 205 1.59 13.42 7.84
C PHE A 205 2.02 12.67 9.11
N ALA A 206 2.15 11.35 9.06
CA ALA A 206 2.43 10.57 10.25
C ALA A 206 3.48 9.49 9.97
N PRO A 207 4.33 9.16 10.98
CA PRO A 207 5.36 8.14 10.84
C PRO A 207 4.75 6.74 10.69
N ALA A 208 5.53 5.83 10.08
CA ALA A 208 5.10 4.46 9.81
C ALA A 208 4.56 3.73 11.03
N LYS A 209 5.15 3.92 12.22
CA LYS A 209 4.69 3.32 13.48
C LYS A 209 3.25 3.69 13.87
N ASP A 210 2.75 4.84 13.41
CA ASP A 210 1.40 5.31 13.72
C ASP A 210 0.38 4.86 12.66
N ILE A 211 0.80 4.67 11.41
CA ILE A 211 -0.07 4.29 10.29
C ILE A 211 -0.16 2.77 10.10
N SER A 212 0.93 2.03 10.34
CA SER A 212 1.09 0.62 9.96
C SER A 212 -0.02 -0.32 10.45
N VAL A 213 -0.57 -0.09 11.64
CA VAL A 213 -1.67 -0.92 12.18
C VAL A 213 -2.93 -0.75 11.34
N TYR A 214 -3.20 0.46 10.83
CA TYR A 214 -4.40 0.73 10.04
C TYR A 214 -4.34 0.14 8.63
N ASP A 215 -3.15 -0.18 8.10
CA ASP A 215 -3.00 -0.84 6.79
C ASP A 215 -3.67 -2.23 6.75
N TYR A 216 -3.84 -2.87 7.91
CA TYR A 216 -4.57 -4.14 8.01
C TYR A 216 -6.08 -3.99 7.83
N SER A 217 -6.65 -2.77 7.94
CA SER A 217 -8.06 -2.51 7.64
C SER A 217 -8.44 -2.88 6.20
N GLN A 218 -7.48 -2.88 5.29
CA GLN A 218 -7.68 -3.36 3.92
C GLN A 218 -8.23 -4.80 3.87
N VAL A 219 -7.87 -5.65 4.83
CA VAL A 219 -8.37 -7.03 4.92
C VAL A 219 -9.87 -7.03 5.20
N LEU A 220 -10.35 -6.13 6.08
CA LEU A 220 -11.77 -5.96 6.41
C LEU A 220 -12.55 -5.50 5.18
N PHE A 221 -12.07 -4.46 4.48
CA PHE A 221 -12.70 -3.97 3.26
C PHE A 221 -12.69 -5.01 2.14
N SER A 222 -11.62 -5.80 2.01
CA SER A 222 -11.55 -6.90 1.04
C SER A 222 -12.63 -7.94 1.29
N ALA A 223 -12.90 -8.27 2.56
CA ALA A 223 -13.95 -9.21 2.94
C ALA A 223 -15.36 -8.65 2.64
N ILE A 224 -15.62 -7.37 2.93
CA ILE A 224 -16.88 -6.71 2.59
C ILE A 224 -17.14 -6.78 1.08
N TRP A 225 -16.14 -6.45 0.26
CA TRP A 225 -16.25 -6.53 -1.19
C TRP A 225 -16.34 -7.97 -1.71
N GLY A 226 -15.64 -8.92 -1.06
CA GLY A 226 -15.76 -10.36 -1.34
C GLY A 226 -17.17 -10.87 -1.14
N LEU A 227 -17.80 -10.50 -0.03
CA LEU A 227 -19.20 -10.82 0.26
C LEU A 227 -20.16 -10.15 -0.73
N ALA A 228 -19.98 -8.85 -1.00
CA ALA A 228 -20.92 -8.06 -1.81
C ALA A 228 -20.92 -8.46 -3.31
N PHE A 229 -19.77 -8.82 -3.88
CA PHE A 229 -19.63 -9.06 -5.32
C PHE A 229 -19.33 -10.51 -5.68
N PHE A 230 -18.83 -11.32 -4.76
CA PHE A 230 -18.40 -12.69 -5.04
C PHE A 230 -19.08 -13.74 -4.14
N THR A 231 -20.03 -13.32 -3.28
CA THR A 231 -20.75 -14.21 -2.32
C THR A 231 -19.81 -15.03 -1.44
N GLU A 232 -18.59 -14.53 -1.18
CA GLU A 232 -17.60 -15.15 -0.31
C GLU A 232 -18.04 -14.95 1.15
N LEU A 233 -18.61 -16.00 1.77
CA LEU A 233 -19.07 -15.94 3.17
C LEU A 233 -17.88 -16.09 4.12
N PRO A 234 -17.68 -15.13 5.05
CA PRO A 234 -16.68 -15.27 6.09
C PRO A 234 -17.03 -16.43 7.03
N ASP A 235 -16.06 -17.20 7.43
CA ASP A 235 -16.21 -18.23 8.47
C ASP A 235 -15.89 -17.68 9.87
N ILE A 236 -16.01 -18.53 10.88
CA ILE A 236 -15.79 -18.14 12.28
C ILE A 236 -14.37 -17.59 12.53
N TRP A 237 -13.35 -18.13 11.85
CA TRP A 237 -11.98 -17.68 11.99
C TRP A 237 -11.77 -16.29 11.39
N SER A 238 -12.47 -15.98 10.29
CA SER A 238 -12.47 -14.65 9.69
C SER A 238 -13.07 -13.61 10.64
N PHE A 239 -14.18 -13.94 11.33
CA PHE A 239 -14.76 -13.03 12.34
C PHE A 239 -13.82 -12.79 13.52
N ILE A 240 -13.10 -13.81 13.99
CA ILE A 240 -12.05 -13.65 15.01
C ILE A 240 -10.96 -12.71 14.50
N GLY A 241 -10.47 -12.92 13.28
CA GLY A 241 -9.47 -12.06 12.65
C GLY A 241 -9.91 -10.60 12.52
N TYR A 242 -11.17 -10.35 12.14
CA TYR A 242 -11.71 -8.99 12.07
C TYR A 242 -11.74 -8.32 13.45
N ALA A 243 -12.19 -9.03 14.48
CA ALA A 243 -12.22 -8.50 15.84
C ALA A 243 -10.81 -8.15 16.34
N VAL A 244 -9.80 -8.96 16.03
CA VAL A 244 -8.40 -8.72 16.38
C VAL A 244 -7.85 -7.48 15.65
N ILE A 245 -8.10 -7.34 14.35
CA ILE A 245 -7.63 -6.17 13.55
C ILE A 245 -8.29 -4.89 14.08
N ILE A 246 -9.61 -4.89 14.29
CA ILE A 246 -10.34 -3.74 14.79
C ILE A 246 -9.87 -3.38 16.20
N GLY A 247 -9.72 -4.37 17.07
CA GLY A 247 -9.22 -4.17 18.43
C GLY A 247 -7.83 -3.53 18.45
N ALA A 248 -6.89 -4.02 17.63
CA ALA A 248 -5.56 -3.44 17.52
C ALA A 248 -5.60 -1.99 17.03
N ALA A 249 -6.46 -1.66 16.04
CA ALA A 249 -6.62 -0.31 15.53
C ALA A 249 -7.20 0.64 16.59
N ILE A 250 -8.20 0.20 17.36
CA ILE A 250 -8.79 0.99 18.46
C ILE A 250 -7.75 1.25 19.56
N VAL A 251 -7.02 0.21 19.99
CA VAL A 251 -5.97 0.38 21.02
C VAL A 251 -4.90 1.35 20.53
N LYS A 252 -4.46 1.25 19.27
CA LYS A 252 -3.50 2.19 18.70
C LYS A 252 -4.02 3.63 18.73
N PHE A 253 -5.28 3.83 18.34
CA PHE A 253 -5.92 5.15 18.36
C PHE A 253 -5.94 5.75 19.78
N LEU A 254 -6.36 4.96 20.76
CA LEU A 254 -6.43 5.42 22.16
C LEU A 254 -5.04 5.78 22.71
N LEU A 255 -4.01 4.96 22.43
CA LEU A 255 -2.64 5.25 22.84
C LEU A 255 -2.08 6.51 22.18
N SER A 256 -2.40 6.75 20.91
CA SER A 256 -1.97 7.95 20.19
C SER A 256 -2.64 9.20 20.74
N LYS A 257 -3.93 9.13 21.06
CA LYS A 257 -4.69 10.24 21.67
C LYS A 257 -4.11 10.65 23.04
N THR A 258 -3.89 9.66 23.92
CA THR A 258 -3.34 9.92 25.27
C THR A 258 -1.94 10.54 25.20
N LYS A 259 -1.15 10.21 24.19
CA LYS A 259 0.17 10.81 24.01
C LYS A 259 0.05 12.28 23.59
N HIS A 260 -0.83 12.60 22.66
CA HIS A 260 -1.05 13.97 22.18
C HIS A 260 -1.56 14.89 23.30
N GLU A 261 -2.49 14.42 24.14
CA GLU A 261 -3.00 15.17 25.30
C GLU A 261 -1.90 15.48 26.33
N LYS A 262 -0.95 14.56 26.54
CA LYS A 262 0.19 14.78 27.44
C LYS A 262 1.19 15.80 26.88
N ASP A 263 1.46 15.73 25.57
CA ASP A 263 2.40 16.67 24.93
C ASP A 263 1.84 18.10 24.92
N VAL A 264 0.53 18.30 24.69
CA VAL A 264 -0.14 19.61 24.75
C VAL A 264 -0.16 20.16 26.20
N GLY A 265 -0.49 19.34 27.20
CA GLY A 265 -0.53 19.77 28.61
C GLY A 265 0.84 20.13 29.20
N THR A 266 1.95 19.63 28.63
CA THR A 266 3.31 20.01 29.05
C THR A 266 3.80 21.31 28.41
N ASP A 267 3.25 21.70 27.28
CA ASP A 267 3.60 22.96 26.59
C ASP A 267 2.82 24.15 27.18
N GLU A 268 1.63 23.94 27.78
CA GLU A 268 0.88 24.98 28.50
C GLU A 268 1.44 25.29 29.91
N LEU A 269 2.34 24.45 30.43
CA LEU A 269 2.97 24.61 31.73
C LEU A 269 4.40 25.19 31.67
N LYS A 270 4.88 25.54 30.48
CA LYS A 270 6.16 26.24 30.24
C LYS A 270 5.95 27.64 29.75
#